data_16e5d1790e274b64156d60bfebe53db1
#
_entry.id   16e5d1790e274b64156d60bfebe53db1
#
_cell.length_a   1.000
_cell.length_b   1.000
_cell.length_c   1.000
_cell.angle_alpha   90.00
_cell.angle_beta   90.00
_cell.angle_gamma   90.00
#
_symmetry.space_group_name_H-M   'P 1'
#
loop_
_entity.id
_entity.type
_entity.pdbx_description
1 polymer ?
#
loop_
_entity_poly.entity_id
_entity_poly.type
_entity_poly.pdbx_seq_one_letter_code
_entity_poly.pdbx_strand_id
1 'polypeptide(L)'
;ATYAILGCGSVGYAVVEELVEAEKDVLIIDHDPGRVESLRDQDLNATEADISDAEIGELLTDREVIVIMSSDIEANRAALETIRSDDVSRFVVVRASDPVSADEFADLGADVVINPAEVIADSALRQLESGELEYKATQLRELIDATDGEVAIITQDNPDPDSIASAVALQSIVEAVGGEAVILYGGEIGQQENRAFVNLLGIDLEHFEESPNLEAYDLLALVDHIPSGEVVDLDQIDILIDHDEHPETVEATFADVRPNISSTSTILTKYLQEFDLTCMASAVRRSISNGRRLRRT
;
A
#
# COMPACT_ATOMS: atom_id res chain seq x y z
N ALA A 1 11.43 -28.25 7.20
CA ALA A 1 12.67 -27.80 6.56
C ALA A 1 13.72 -27.51 7.63
N THR A 2 14.97 -27.87 7.36
CA THR A 2 16.16 -27.62 8.17
C THR A 2 16.90 -26.42 7.61
N TYR A 3 17.31 -25.47 8.47
CA TYR A 3 17.90 -24.20 8.08
C TYR A 3 19.38 -24.12 8.48
N ALA A 4 20.17 -23.38 7.69
CA ALA A 4 21.47 -22.90 8.08
C ALA A 4 21.60 -21.42 7.85
N ILE A 5 22.12 -20.69 8.83
CA ILE A 5 22.39 -19.25 8.75
C ILE A 5 23.90 -19.04 8.75
N LEU A 6 24.41 -18.49 7.66
CA LEU A 6 25.83 -18.20 7.45
C LEU A 6 26.09 -16.70 7.64
N GLY A 7 26.81 -16.37 8.71
CA GLY A 7 27.02 -15.01 9.17
C GLY A 7 25.89 -14.50 10.06
N CYS A 8 26.16 -14.49 11.37
CA CYS A 8 25.21 -14.09 12.40
C CYS A 8 25.50 -12.68 12.96
N GLY A 9 25.70 -11.70 12.06
CA GLY A 9 25.67 -10.29 12.42
C GLY A 9 24.26 -9.85 12.80
N SER A 10 24.01 -8.54 12.91
CA SER A 10 22.70 -8.00 13.34
C SER A 10 21.53 -8.51 12.48
N VAL A 11 21.71 -8.60 11.16
CA VAL A 11 20.67 -9.08 10.24
C VAL A 11 20.48 -10.60 10.36
N GLY A 12 21.58 -11.36 10.38
CA GLY A 12 21.51 -12.81 10.53
C GLY A 12 20.89 -13.22 11.87
N TYR A 13 21.21 -12.52 12.95
CA TYR A 13 20.63 -12.77 14.27
C TYR A 13 19.11 -12.55 14.29
N ALA A 14 18.63 -11.47 13.69
CA ALA A 14 17.18 -11.22 13.59
C ALA A 14 16.44 -12.35 12.84
N VAL A 15 17.06 -12.91 11.78
CA VAL A 15 16.50 -14.06 11.07
C VAL A 15 16.48 -15.32 11.97
N VAL A 16 17.53 -15.51 12.77
CA VAL A 16 17.61 -16.64 13.72
C VAL A 16 16.50 -16.55 14.77
N GLU A 17 16.27 -15.36 15.37
CA GLU A 17 15.21 -15.19 16.37
C GLU A 17 13.83 -15.61 15.82
N GLU A 18 13.45 -15.12 14.64
CA GLU A 18 12.17 -15.45 14.00
C GLU A 18 12.04 -16.95 13.67
N LEU A 19 13.12 -17.57 13.19
CA LEU A 19 13.11 -19.02 12.90
C LEU A 19 13.00 -19.86 14.17
N VAL A 20 13.66 -19.46 15.24
CA VAL A 20 13.61 -20.15 16.54
C VAL A 20 12.24 -19.98 17.20
N GLU A 21 11.64 -18.78 17.15
CA GLU A 21 10.27 -18.58 17.62
C GLU A 21 9.26 -19.43 16.83
N ALA A 22 9.53 -19.66 15.54
CA ALA A 22 8.75 -20.56 14.69
C ALA A 22 9.10 -22.06 14.89
N GLU A 23 9.86 -22.42 15.92
CA GLU A 23 10.29 -23.79 16.26
C GLU A 23 10.99 -24.52 15.10
N LYS A 24 11.84 -23.82 14.32
CA LYS A 24 12.61 -24.41 13.23
C LYS A 24 13.95 -24.95 13.73
N ASP A 25 14.42 -26.01 13.06
CA ASP A 25 15.81 -26.51 13.26
C ASP A 25 16.80 -25.63 12.53
N VAL A 26 17.59 -24.85 13.26
CA VAL A 26 18.52 -23.85 12.74
C VAL A 26 19.96 -24.18 13.18
N LEU A 27 20.86 -24.31 12.22
CA LEU A 27 22.31 -24.31 12.42
C LEU A 27 22.84 -22.89 12.12
N ILE A 28 23.63 -22.35 13.02
CA ILE A 28 24.25 -21.03 12.85
C ILE A 28 25.73 -21.20 12.62
N ILE A 29 26.30 -20.58 11.60
CA ILE A 29 27.73 -20.62 11.30
C ILE A 29 28.24 -19.17 11.25
N ASP A 30 29.25 -18.89 12.07
CA ASP A 30 29.93 -17.59 12.11
C ASP A 30 31.42 -17.76 12.38
N HIS A 31 32.25 -16.87 11.87
CA HIS A 31 33.70 -16.91 12.06
C HIS A 31 34.14 -16.28 13.38
N ASP A 32 33.29 -15.53 14.05
CA ASP A 32 33.61 -14.84 15.32
C ASP A 32 33.37 -15.79 16.50
N PRO A 33 34.45 -16.24 17.19
CA PRO A 33 34.30 -17.19 18.30
C PRO A 33 33.49 -16.61 19.46
N GLY A 34 33.61 -15.31 19.75
CA GLY A 34 32.86 -14.67 20.83
C GLY A 34 31.36 -14.62 20.55
N ARG A 35 30.98 -14.41 19.30
CA ARG A 35 29.59 -14.48 18.87
C ARG A 35 29.04 -15.90 18.94
N VAL A 36 29.81 -16.87 18.48
CA VAL A 36 29.43 -18.29 18.55
C VAL A 36 29.23 -18.73 19.99
N GLU A 37 30.14 -18.34 20.91
CA GLU A 37 30.00 -18.63 22.33
C GLU A 37 28.72 -18.01 22.92
N SER A 38 28.45 -16.73 22.60
CA SER A 38 27.22 -16.03 23.04
C SER A 38 25.95 -16.68 22.54
N LEU A 39 25.95 -17.24 21.34
CA LEU A 39 24.79 -17.94 20.75
C LEU A 39 24.59 -19.31 21.45
N ARG A 40 25.66 -20.01 21.76
CA ARG A 40 25.62 -21.30 22.51
C ARG A 40 25.13 -21.09 23.95
N ASP A 41 25.47 -19.99 24.58
CA ASP A 41 24.98 -19.62 25.92
C ASP A 41 23.46 -19.36 25.93
N GLN A 42 22.86 -19.12 24.76
CA GLN A 42 21.42 -18.99 24.57
C GLN A 42 20.76 -20.31 24.10
N ASP A 43 21.43 -21.44 24.25
CA ASP A 43 20.99 -22.75 23.80
C ASP A 43 20.78 -22.85 22.26
N LEU A 44 21.44 -22.00 21.47
CA LEU A 44 21.37 -22.03 20.01
C LEU A 44 22.47 -22.96 19.43
N ASN A 45 22.13 -23.68 18.36
CA ASN A 45 23.08 -24.56 17.67
C ASN A 45 24.00 -23.74 16.77
N ALA A 46 25.17 -23.36 17.30
CA ALA A 46 26.11 -22.47 16.61
C ALA A 46 27.49 -23.17 16.45
N THR A 47 28.11 -22.98 15.29
CA THR A 47 29.41 -23.52 14.92
C THR A 47 30.34 -22.43 14.44
N GLU A 48 31.58 -22.44 14.94
CA GLU A 48 32.64 -21.55 14.46
C GLU A 48 33.20 -22.09 13.16
N ALA A 49 33.06 -21.36 12.06
CA ALA A 49 33.71 -21.64 10.78
C ALA A 49 33.72 -20.38 9.89
N ASP A 50 34.68 -20.30 9.00
CA ASP A 50 34.71 -19.30 7.94
C ASP A 50 33.79 -19.77 6.79
N ILE A 51 32.81 -18.96 6.44
CA ILE A 51 31.84 -19.32 5.39
C ILE A 51 32.45 -19.32 3.99
N SER A 52 33.64 -18.70 3.81
CA SER A 52 34.39 -18.73 2.56
C SER A 52 35.20 -19.99 2.32
N ASP A 53 35.36 -20.83 3.34
CA ASP A 53 36.10 -22.08 3.22
C ASP A 53 35.30 -23.14 2.45
N ALA A 54 35.98 -23.91 1.59
CA ALA A 54 35.35 -24.97 0.82
C ALA A 54 34.77 -26.12 1.71
N GLU A 55 35.24 -26.25 2.93
CA GLU A 55 34.77 -27.26 3.90
C GLU A 55 33.37 -26.94 4.44
N ILE A 56 32.84 -25.73 4.16
CA ILE A 56 31.49 -25.33 4.62
C ILE A 56 30.42 -26.30 4.11
N GLY A 57 30.58 -26.86 2.93
CA GLY A 57 29.66 -27.83 2.33
C GLY A 57 29.42 -29.07 3.23
N GLU A 58 30.43 -29.51 3.96
CA GLU A 58 30.33 -30.67 4.86
C GLU A 58 29.40 -30.36 6.05
N LEU A 59 29.43 -29.13 6.57
CA LEU A 59 28.58 -28.69 7.68
C LEU A 59 27.10 -28.49 7.26
N LEU A 60 26.86 -28.39 5.97
CA LEU A 60 25.54 -28.11 5.40
C LEU A 60 24.81 -29.36 4.89
N THR A 61 25.38 -30.56 5.04
CA THR A 61 24.88 -31.80 4.42
C THR A 61 23.38 -32.06 4.67
N ASP A 62 22.92 -31.78 5.89
CA ASP A 62 21.54 -32.06 6.33
C ASP A 62 20.64 -30.77 6.27
N ARG A 63 21.05 -29.73 5.54
CA ARG A 63 20.34 -28.45 5.47
C ARG A 63 19.67 -28.25 4.12
N GLU A 64 18.35 -27.98 4.15
CA GLU A 64 17.52 -27.78 2.96
C GLU A 64 17.49 -26.33 2.53
N VAL A 65 17.50 -25.41 3.51
CA VAL A 65 17.44 -23.96 3.30
C VAL A 65 18.68 -23.30 3.88
N ILE A 66 19.41 -22.55 3.06
CA ILE A 66 20.62 -21.86 3.47
C ILE A 66 20.44 -20.35 3.29
N VAL A 67 20.73 -19.60 4.35
CA VAL A 67 20.57 -18.14 4.38
C VAL A 67 21.93 -17.52 4.68
N ILE A 68 22.54 -16.90 3.66
CA ILE A 68 23.86 -16.27 3.73
C ILE A 68 23.69 -14.79 4.06
N MET A 69 24.05 -14.37 5.28
CA MET A 69 23.76 -13.02 5.80
C MET A 69 24.99 -12.24 6.26
N SER A 70 26.21 -12.69 5.90
CA SER A 70 27.41 -11.91 6.20
C SER A 70 27.38 -10.53 5.53
N SER A 71 28.06 -9.57 6.14
CA SER A 71 28.31 -8.26 5.51
C SER A 71 29.48 -8.30 4.53
N ASP A 72 30.27 -9.38 4.55
CA ASP A 72 31.38 -9.62 3.63
C ASP A 72 30.84 -10.28 2.34
N ILE A 73 30.81 -9.51 1.27
CA ILE A 73 30.25 -9.91 -0.03
C ILE A 73 31.12 -10.98 -0.71
N GLU A 74 32.43 -10.92 -0.54
CA GLU A 74 33.35 -11.91 -1.09
C GLU A 74 33.16 -13.27 -0.38
N ALA A 75 32.98 -13.26 0.94
CA ALA A 75 32.66 -14.47 1.68
C ALA A 75 31.30 -15.04 1.29
N ASN A 76 30.28 -14.19 1.06
CA ASN A 76 28.97 -14.62 0.57
C ASN A 76 29.06 -15.27 -0.82
N ARG A 77 29.88 -14.70 -1.71
CA ARG A 77 30.14 -15.26 -3.05
C ARG A 77 30.75 -16.66 -2.94
N ALA A 78 31.85 -16.77 -2.20
CA ALA A 78 32.55 -18.05 -2.02
C ALA A 78 31.64 -19.13 -1.43
N ALA A 79 30.84 -18.79 -0.42
CA ALA A 79 29.86 -19.69 0.17
C ALA A 79 28.81 -20.14 -0.87
N LEU A 80 28.25 -19.22 -1.65
CA LEU A 80 27.26 -19.54 -2.67
C LEU A 80 27.82 -20.45 -3.76
N GLU A 81 29.03 -20.18 -4.25
CA GLU A 81 29.71 -21.00 -5.25
C GLU A 81 29.94 -22.44 -4.70
N THR A 82 30.40 -22.57 -3.47
CA THR A 82 30.61 -23.87 -2.81
C THR A 82 29.29 -24.63 -2.69
N ILE A 83 28.24 -24.00 -2.19
CA ILE A 83 26.92 -24.62 -2.01
C ILE A 83 26.33 -25.08 -3.34
N ARG A 84 26.46 -24.29 -4.39
CA ARG A 84 25.94 -24.63 -5.74
C ARG A 84 26.74 -25.70 -6.45
N SER A 85 28.02 -25.81 -6.14
CA SER A 85 28.85 -26.92 -6.65
C SER A 85 28.53 -28.27 -5.98
N ASP A 86 28.12 -28.25 -4.70
CA ASP A 86 27.80 -29.45 -3.93
C ASP A 86 26.38 -29.96 -4.18
N ASP A 87 25.39 -29.10 -4.10
CA ASP A 87 23.99 -29.46 -4.28
C ASP A 87 23.13 -28.28 -4.79
N VAL A 88 22.69 -28.38 -6.02
CA VAL A 88 21.85 -27.40 -6.68
C VAL A 88 20.38 -27.41 -6.22
N SER A 89 19.96 -28.41 -5.45
CA SER A 89 18.58 -28.57 -5.00
C SER A 89 18.24 -27.75 -3.74
N ARG A 90 19.26 -27.25 -3.02
CA ARG A 90 19.07 -26.45 -1.81
C ARG A 90 18.49 -25.10 -2.13
N PHE A 91 17.58 -24.63 -1.30
CA PHE A 91 17.06 -23.27 -1.41
C PHE A 91 18.01 -22.28 -0.75
N VAL A 92 18.57 -21.34 -1.52
CA VAL A 92 19.60 -20.41 -1.05
C VAL A 92 19.12 -18.98 -1.13
N VAL A 93 19.13 -18.31 0.02
CA VAL A 93 18.92 -16.88 0.17
C VAL A 93 20.28 -16.23 0.44
N VAL A 94 20.63 -15.16 -0.26
CA VAL A 94 21.91 -14.48 -0.07
C VAL A 94 21.74 -12.97 0.06
N ARG A 95 22.51 -12.39 0.97
CA ARG A 95 22.60 -10.94 1.16
C ARG A 95 23.57 -10.34 0.16
N ALA A 96 23.07 -9.36 -0.60
CA ALA A 96 23.85 -8.44 -1.42
C ALA A 96 24.08 -7.11 -0.69
N SER A 97 24.99 -6.27 -1.17
CA SER A 97 25.22 -4.90 -0.67
C SER A 97 24.78 -3.81 -1.63
N ASP A 98 24.66 -4.14 -2.91
CA ASP A 98 24.37 -3.23 -3.99
C ASP A 98 23.77 -4.00 -5.19
N PRO A 99 23.23 -3.29 -6.21
CA PRO A 99 22.62 -3.94 -7.37
C PRO A 99 23.57 -4.83 -8.18
N VAL A 100 24.87 -4.51 -8.20
CA VAL A 100 25.86 -5.28 -8.97
C VAL A 100 26.08 -6.64 -8.33
N SER A 101 26.30 -6.68 -7.01
CA SER A 101 26.40 -7.93 -6.26
C SER A 101 25.09 -8.72 -6.27
N ALA A 102 23.94 -8.05 -6.36
CA ALA A 102 22.64 -8.70 -6.46
C ALA A 102 22.48 -9.44 -7.79
N ASP A 103 22.81 -8.81 -8.90
CA ASP A 103 22.78 -9.44 -10.23
C ASP A 103 23.74 -10.63 -10.30
N GLU A 104 24.95 -10.45 -9.77
CA GLU A 104 25.96 -11.51 -9.72
C GLU A 104 25.49 -12.74 -8.93
N PHE A 105 24.89 -12.55 -7.75
CA PHE A 105 24.39 -13.66 -6.94
C PHE A 105 23.20 -14.38 -7.59
N ALA A 106 22.36 -13.64 -8.31
CA ALA A 106 21.30 -14.25 -9.11
C ALA A 106 21.87 -15.12 -10.25
N ASP A 107 22.90 -14.63 -10.93
CA ASP A 107 23.61 -15.39 -12.00
C ASP A 107 24.32 -16.62 -11.45
N LEU A 108 24.87 -16.54 -10.24
CA LEU A 108 25.46 -17.70 -9.51
C LEU A 108 24.41 -18.70 -9.01
N GLY A 109 23.13 -18.42 -9.19
CA GLY A 109 22.04 -19.32 -8.92
C GLY A 109 21.46 -19.22 -7.50
N ALA A 110 21.57 -18.07 -6.83
CA ALA A 110 20.79 -17.82 -5.62
C ALA A 110 19.28 -17.82 -5.96
N ASP A 111 18.47 -18.47 -5.11
CA ASP A 111 17.01 -18.48 -5.31
C ASP A 111 16.37 -17.15 -4.92
N VAL A 112 16.94 -16.49 -3.90
CA VAL A 112 16.53 -15.17 -3.45
C VAL A 112 17.77 -14.34 -3.12
N VAL A 113 17.81 -13.12 -3.64
CA VAL A 113 18.83 -12.13 -3.27
C VAL A 113 18.18 -11.00 -2.48
N ILE A 114 18.75 -10.64 -1.33
CA ILE A 114 18.26 -9.60 -0.44
C ILE A 114 19.29 -8.48 -0.35
N ASN A 115 18.90 -7.27 -0.75
CA ASN A 115 19.65 -6.06 -0.44
C ASN A 115 18.99 -5.36 0.78
N PRO A 116 19.61 -5.40 1.96
CA PRO A 116 19.02 -4.82 3.17
C PRO A 116 18.74 -3.32 3.04
N ALA A 117 19.55 -2.59 2.28
CA ALA A 117 19.36 -1.15 2.07
C ALA A 117 18.05 -0.87 1.29
N GLU A 118 17.74 -1.66 0.27
CA GLU A 118 16.50 -1.57 -0.49
C GLU A 118 15.29 -1.94 0.38
N VAL A 119 15.40 -3.04 1.13
CA VAL A 119 14.32 -3.49 2.04
C VAL A 119 14.00 -2.41 3.08
N ILE A 120 15.05 -1.77 3.65
CA ILE A 120 14.86 -0.68 4.63
C ILE A 120 14.25 0.55 3.95
N ALA A 121 14.74 0.93 2.76
CA ALA A 121 14.21 2.07 2.00
C ALA A 121 12.73 1.86 1.66
N ASP A 122 12.37 0.70 1.13
CA ASP A 122 10.98 0.34 0.82
C ASP A 122 10.09 0.33 2.06
N SER A 123 10.62 -0.18 3.18
CA SER A 123 9.88 -0.17 4.45
C SER A 123 9.66 1.25 4.96
N ALA A 124 10.70 2.11 4.88
CA ALA A 124 10.60 3.51 5.28
C ALA A 124 9.60 4.27 4.38
N LEU A 125 9.64 4.05 3.07
CA LEU A 125 8.70 4.67 2.13
C LEU A 125 7.26 4.26 2.43
N ARG A 126 6.99 2.97 2.66
CA ARG A 126 5.66 2.50 3.05
C ARG A 126 5.15 3.15 4.35
N GLN A 127 6.03 3.33 5.34
CA GLN A 127 5.67 4.00 6.60
C GLN A 127 5.38 5.50 6.38
N LEU A 128 6.15 6.16 5.52
CA LEU A 128 5.90 7.56 5.16
C LEU A 128 4.57 7.73 4.41
N GLU A 129 4.29 6.87 3.42
CA GLU A 129 3.04 6.88 2.67
C GLU A 129 1.82 6.61 3.58
N SER A 130 1.94 5.67 4.52
CA SER A 130 0.88 5.38 5.49
C SER A 130 0.64 6.56 6.44
N GLY A 131 1.70 7.18 6.95
CA GLY A 131 1.60 8.36 7.81
C GLY A 131 1.03 9.58 7.08
N GLU A 132 1.37 9.77 5.81
CA GLU A 132 0.79 10.84 4.99
C GLU A 132 -0.71 10.61 4.74
N LEU A 133 -1.12 9.37 4.47
CA LEU A 133 -2.52 9.04 4.27
C LEU A 133 -3.34 9.26 5.54
N GLU A 134 -2.85 8.81 6.71
CA GLU A 134 -3.49 9.03 8.01
C GLU A 134 -3.63 10.52 8.31
N TYR A 135 -2.59 11.31 8.06
CA TYR A 135 -2.61 12.76 8.23
C TYR A 135 -3.66 13.43 7.32
N LYS A 136 -3.69 13.07 6.04
CA LYS A 136 -4.68 13.60 5.08
C LYS A 136 -6.09 13.15 5.43
N ALA A 137 -6.30 11.90 5.85
CA ALA A 137 -7.61 11.42 6.29
C ALA A 137 -8.11 12.19 7.52
N THR A 138 -7.20 12.54 8.44
CA THR A 138 -7.53 13.39 9.60
C THR A 138 -7.94 14.79 9.15
N GLN A 139 -7.20 15.43 8.24
CA GLN A 139 -7.56 16.75 7.70
C GLN A 139 -8.92 16.73 6.99
N LEU A 140 -9.18 15.71 6.17
CA LEU A 140 -10.47 15.57 5.49
C LEU A 140 -11.61 15.40 6.50
N ARG A 141 -11.41 14.59 7.54
CA ARG A 141 -12.38 14.41 8.63
C ARG A 141 -12.67 15.72 9.35
N GLU A 142 -11.64 16.47 9.74
CA GLU A 142 -11.79 17.74 10.44
C GLU A 142 -12.52 18.78 9.60
N LEU A 143 -12.26 18.82 8.29
CA LEU A 143 -12.95 19.73 7.36
C LEU A 143 -14.45 19.38 7.26
N ILE A 144 -14.79 18.10 7.14
CA ILE A 144 -16.19 17.64 7.09
C ILE A 144 -16.89 17.87 8.43
N ASP A 145 -16.25 17.52 9.56
CA ASP A 145 -16.81 17.70 10.90
C ASP A 145 -17.06 19.17 11.28
N ALA A 146 -16.27 20.09 10.71
CA ALA A 146 -16.44 21.52 10.93
C ALA A 146 -17.64 22.13 10.18
N THR A 147 -18.32 21.33 9.34
CA THR A 147 -19.39 21.75 8.45
C THR A 147 -20.73 21.22 8.94
N ASP A 148 -21.71 22.12 9.10
CA ASP A 148 -23.07 21.77 9.55
C ASP A 148 -24.03 21.47 8.36
N GLY A 149 -23.58 21.73 7.13
CA GLY A 149 -24.41 21.64 5.91
C GLY A 149 -24.02 20.46 5.00
N GLU A 150 -24.52 20.53 3.77
CA GLU A 150 -24.39 19.48 2.77
C GLU A 150 -23.14 19.70 1.90
N VAL A 151 -22.44 18.60 1.58
CA VAL A 151 -21.28 18.57 0.68
C VAL A 151 -21.75 18.27 -0.74
N ALA A 152 -21.49 19.17 -1.71
CA ALA A 152 -21.68 18.88 -3.13
C ALA A 152 -20.44 18.24 -3.71
N ILE A 153 -20.55 17.00 -4.17
CA ILE A 153 -19.49 16.27 -4.87
C ILE A 153 -19.76 16.37 -6.36
N ILE A 154 -18.91 17.10 -7.06
CA ILE A 154 -19.09 17.41 -8.48
C ILE A 154 -18.21 16.49 -9.30
N THR A 155 -18.84 15.77 -10.23
CA THR A 155 -18.14 14.92 -11.21
C THR A 155 -18.01 15.65 -12.54
N GLN A 156 -17.19 15.11 -13.44
CA GLN A 156 -17.09 15.60 -14.81
C GLN A 156 -18.41 15.49 -15.57
N ASP A 157 -18.55 16.26 -16.65
CA ASP A 157 -19.63 16.09 -17.62
C ASP A 157 -19.50 14.71 -18.28
N ASN A 158 -20.61 13.99 -18.39
CA ASN A 158 -20.64 12.60 -18.85
C ASN A 158 -19.73 11.67 -18.03
N PRO A 159 -19.98 11.52 -16.73
CA PRO A 159 -19.07 10.85 -15.83
C PRO A 159 -18.80 9.41 -16.23
N ASP A 160 -17.55 9.05 -16.19
CA ASP A 160 -17.08 7.70 -16.43
C ASP A 160 -17.13 6.83 -15.15
N PRO A 161 -16.78 5.53 -15.21
CA PRO A 161 -16.81 4.66 -14.03
C PRO A 161 -15.88 5.09 -12.90
N ASP A 162 -14.74 5.72 -13.20
CA ASP A 162 -13.79 6.19 -12.18
C ASP A 162 -14.34 7.39 -11.43
N SER A 163 -14.86 8.37 -12.14
CA SER A 163 -15.57 9.53 -11.57
C SER A 163 -16.74 9.12 -10.68
N ILE A 164 -17.61 8.20 -11.16
CA ILE A 164 -18.75 7.73 -10.39
C ILE A 164 -18.29 6.99 -9.12
N ALA A 165 -17.31 6.08 -9.24
CA ALA A 165 -16.79 5.33 -8.11
C ALA A 165 -16.12 6.25 -7.08
N SER A 166 -15.39 7.25 -7.54
CA SER A 166 -14.73 8.25 -6.72
C SER A 166 -15.75 9.09 -5.94
N ALA A 167 -16.79 9.60 -6.64
CA ALA A 167 -17.84 10.37 -5.99
C ALA A 167 -18.60 9.56 -4.92
N VAL A 168 -18.94 8.32 -5.20
CA VAL A 168 -19.61 7.41 -4.25
C VAL A 168 -18.71 7.10 -3.05
N ALA A 169 -17.41 6.92 -3.26
CA ALA A 169 -16.47 6.68 -2.19
C ALA A 169 -16.37 7.90 -1.27
N LEU A 170 -16.23 9.11 -1.82
CA LEU A 170 -16.19 10.34 -1.03
C LEU A 170 -17.51 10.57 -0.28
N GLN A 171 -18.66 10.36 -0.94
CA GLN A 171 -19.96 10.46 -0.28
C GLN A 171 -20.07 9.49 0.91
N SER A 172 -19.56 8.27 0.77
CA SER A 172 -19.54 7.28 1.85
C SER A 172 -18.68 7.72 3.03
N ILE A 173 -17.57 8.41 2.77
CA ILE A 173 -16.70 8.99 3.80
C ILE A 173 -17.42 10.12 4.52
N VAL A 174 -18.02 11.05 3.79
CA VAL A 174 -18.81 12.16 4.38
C VAL A 174 -19.92 11.63 5.29
N GLU A 175 -20.70 10.66 4.82
CA GLU A 175 -21.78 10.06 5.60
C GLU A 175 -21.27 9.31 6.85
N ALA A 176 -20.09 8.68 6.77
CA ALA A 176 -19.50 7.97 7.91
C ALA A 176 -19.01 8.92 9.01
N VAL A 177 -18.59 10.11 8.63
CA VAL A 177 -18.21 11.19 9.55
C VAL A 177 -19.44 11.86 10.16
N GLY A 178 -20.62 11.67 9.58
CA GLY A 178 -21.90 12.21 10.06
C GLY A 178 -22.44 13.37 9.25
N GLY A 179 -21.76 13.75 8.16
CA GLY A 179 -22.22 14.77 7.20
C GLY A 179 -23.28 14.24 6.22
N GLU A 180 -23.81 15.15 5.42
CA GLU A 180 -24.69 14.86 4.29
C GLU A 180 -23.98 15.25 3.00
N ALA A 181 -24.14 14.44 1.92
CA ALA A 181 -23.51 14.72 0.64
C ALA A 181 -24.40 14.34 -0.53
N VAL A 182 -24.36 15.16 -1.57
CA VAL A 182 -25.01 14.94 -2.86
C VAL A 182 -23.96 14.82 -3.95
N ILE A 183 -24.20 13.94 -4.93
CA ILE A 183 -23.34 13.81 -6.11
C ILE A 183 -24.01 14.52 -7.27
N LEU A 184 -23.35 15.54 -7.81
CA LEU A 184 -23.81 16.35 -8.93
C LEU A 184 -23.05 15.96 -10.21
N TYR A 185 -23.78 15.82 -11.32
CA TYR A 185 -23.16 15.58 -12.62
C TYR A 185 -23.83 16.37 -13.73
N GLY A 186 -23.03 16.80 -14.72
CA GLY A 186 -23.50 17.42 -15.95
C GLY A 186 -23.57 16.43 -17.12
N GLY A 187 -24.16 16.86 -18.24
CA GLY A 187 -24.21 16.06 -19.45
C GLY A 187 -25.07 14.79 -19.35
N GLU A 188 -24.65 13.73 -20.01
CA GLU A 188 -25.37 12.46 -20.02
C GLU A 188 -24.47 11.32 -19.51
N ILE A 189 -25.04 10.37 -18.74
CA ILE A 189 -24.35 9.10 -18.48
C ILE A 189 -24.37 8.27 -19.77
N GLY A 190 -23.32 8.48 -20.58
CA GLY A 190 -23.32 8.15 -22.01
C GLY A 190 -23.32 6.66 -22.36
N GLN A 191 -22.82 5.78 -21.51
CA GLN A 191 -22.72 4.35 -21.79
C GLN A 191 -23.83 3.58 -21.11
N GLN A 192 -24.43 2.64 -21.84
CA GLN A 192 -25.50 1.78 -21.28
C GLN A 192 -25.02 0.97 -20.06
N GLU A 193 -23.73 0.64 -20.04
CA GLU A 193 -23.08 -0.07 -18.94
C GLU A 193 -22.99 0.81 -17.69
N ASN A 194 -22.66 2.09 -17.80
CA ASN A 194 -22.60 3.03 -16.68
C ASN A 194 -24.00 3.28 -16.09
N ARG A 195 -25.05 3.41 -16.94
CA ARG A 195 -26.44 3.49 -16.48
C ARG A 195 -26.87 2.23 -15.75
N ALA A 196 -26.48 1.05 -16.25
CA ALA A 196 -26.77 -0.22 -15.59
C ALA A 196 -26.05 -0.33 -14.24
N PHE A 197 -24.81 0.14 -14.14
CA PHE A 197 -24.02 0.18 -12.91
C PHE A 197 -24.66 1.08 -11.85
N VAL A 198 -25.02 2.32 -12.21
CA VAL A 198 -25.68 3.28 -11.33
C VAL A 198 -27.01 2.72 -10.83
N ASN A 199 -27.83 2.18 -11.73
CA ASN A 199 -29.14 1.61 -11.38
C ASN A 199 -29.02 0.34 -10.53
N LEU A 200 -28.07 -0.56 -10.84
CA LEU A 200 -27.87 -1.82 -10.11
C LEU A 200 -27.43 -1.59 -8.68
N LEU A 201 -26.56 -0.59 -8.46
CA LEU A 201 -26.04 -0.24 -7.14
C LEU A 201 -26.94 0.75 -6.39
N GLY A 202 -28.00 1.27 -7.04
CA GLY A 202 -28.90 2.25 -6.42
C GLY A 202 -28.19 3.53 -6.04
N ILE A 203 -27.24 3.97 -6.87
CA ILE A 203 -26.49 5.21 -6.66
C ILE A 203 -27.41 6.39 -7.00
N ASP A 204 -27.57 7.33 -6.07
CA ASP A 204 -28.31 8.55 -6.27
C ASP A 204 -27.38 9.62 -6.82
N LEU A 205 -27.63 10.03 -8.07
CA LEU A 205 -26.88 11.10 -8.77
C LEU A 205 -27.86 12.17 -9.18
N GLU A 206 -27.58 13.43 -8.87
CA GLU A 206 -28.38 14.58 -9.26
C GLU A 206 -27.82 15.21 -10.53
N HIS A 207 -28.66 15.28 -11.56
CA HIS A 207 -28.31 15.89 -12.84
C HIS A 207 -28.61 17.38 -12.83
N PHE A 208 -27.66 18.17 -13.33
CA PHE A 208 -27.89 19.61 -13.61
C PHE A 208 -27.77 19.90 -15.11
N GLU A 209 -28.68 20.72 -15.64
CA GLU A 209 -28.78 20.99 -17.08
C GLU A 209 -27.89 22.14 -17.56
N GLU A 210 -27.70 23.22 -16.76
CA GLU A 210 -26.87 24.38 -17.14
C GLU A 210 -25.80 24.69 -16.12
N SER A 211 -26.15 25.16 -14.93
CA SER A 211 -25.25 25.45 -13.83
C SER A 211 -25.94 25.13 -12.51
N PRO A 212 -25.36 24.31 -11.65
CA PRO A 212 -25.94 24.03 -10.34
C PRO A 212 -25.88 25.28 -9.45
N ASN A 213 -26.86 25.42 -8.56
CA ASN A 213 -26.80 26.44 -7.52
C ASN A 213 -25.86 25.99 -6.41
N LEU A 214 -24.57 26.25 -6.57
CA LEU A 214 -23.52 25.80 -5.64
C LEU A 214 -23.52 26.59 -4.32
N GLU A 215 -24.13 27.80 -4.27
CA GLU A 215 -24.26 28.58 -3.04
C GLU A 215 -25.16 27.89 -1.98
N ALA A 216 -25.91 26.87 -2.37
CA ALA A 216 -26.77 26.11 -1.47
C ALA A 216 -26.02 25.09 -0.62
N TYR A 217 -24.75 24.80 -0.95
CA TYR A 217 -23.91 23.80 -0.30
C TYR A 217 -22.81 24.47 0.51
N ASP A 218 -22.44 23.86 1.63
CA ASP A 218 -21.44 24.42 2.53
C ASP A 218 -19.99 24.02 2.15
N LEU A 219 -19.81 22.87 1.50
CA LEU A 219 -18.54 22.45 0.92
C LEU A 219 -18.71 21.97 -0.52
N LEU A 220 -17.75 22.36 -1.35
CA LEU A 220 -17.66 21.93 -2.74
C LEU A 220 -16.47 20.99 -2.94
N ALA A 221 -16.73 19.78 -3.42
CA ALA A 221 -15.72 18.77 -3.68
C ALA A 221 -15.64 18.43 -5.18
N LEU A 222 -14.43 18.44 -5.73
CA LEU A 222 -14.12 17.92 -7.05
C LEU A 222 -13.40 16.57 -6.92
N VAL A 223 -13.84 15.59 -7.68
CA VAL A 223 -13.20 14.28 -7.79
C VAL A 223 -12.99 13.90 -9.24
N ASP A 224 -11.78 13.44 -9.55
CA ASP A 224 -11.41 12.85 -10.84
C ASP A 224 -11.40 13.83 -12.03
N HIS A 225 -11.53 15.10 -11.79
CA HIS A 225 -11.41 16.12 -12.83
C HIS A 225 -11.42 17.54 -12.27
N ILE A 226 -10.96 18.48 -13.10
CA ILE A 226 -11.22 19.91 -12.94
C ILE A 226 -12.12 20.34 -14.10
N PRO A 227 -13.30 20.93 -13.82
CA PRO A 227 -14.20 21.37 -14.87
C PRO A 227 -13.52 22.38 -15.80
N SER A 228 -13.65 22.19 -17.11
CA SER A 228 -13.24 23.18 -18.11
C SER A 228 -14.39 24.14 -18.33
N GLY A 229 -14.27 25.38 -17.90
CA GLY A 229 -15.23 26.45 -18.19
C GLY A 229 -15.85 27.10 -16.96
N GLU A 230 -16.89 27.91 -17.18
CA GLU A 230 -17.53 28.77 -16.17
C GLU A 230 -18.53 28.03 -15.24
N VAL A 231 -18.53 26.70 -15.22
CA VAL A 231 -19.54 25.92 -14.48
C VAL A 231 -19.29 25.95 -12.98
N VAL A 232 -18.02 25.99 -12.56
CA VAL A 232 -17.61 26.03 -11.16
C VAL A 232 -16.55 27.09 -10.98
N ASP A 233 -16.71 27.95 -9.99
CA ASP A 233 -15.66 28.87 -9.59
C ASP A 233 -14.59 28.11 -8.82
N LEU A 234 -13.41 27.96 -9.42
CA LEU A 234 -12.30 27.20 -8.86
C LEU A 234 -11.75 27.76 -7.55
N ASP A 235 -12.01 29.06 -7.28
CA ASP A 235 -11.63 29.70 -6.02
C ASP A 235 -12.53 29.29 -4.84
N GLN A 236 -13.64 28.58 -5.11
CA GLN A 236 -14.61 28.13 -4.11
C GLN A 236 -14.51 26.63 -3.79
N ILE A 237 -13.53 25.93 -4.34
CA ILE A 237 -13.38 24.50 -4.11
C ILE A 237 -12.74 24.25 -2.74
N ASP A 238 -13.40 23.44 -1.94
CA ASP A 238 -12.92 23.06 -0.61
C ASP A 238 -12.15 21.75 -0.62
N ILE A 239 -12.56 20.78 -1.44
CA ILE A 239 -11.97 19.44 -1.53
C ILE A 239 -11.64 19.13 -2.98
N LEU A 240 -10.38 18.77 -3.25
CA LEU A 240 -9.90 18.28 -4.53
C LEU A 240 -9.19 16.92 -4.35
N ILE A 241 -9.68 15.87 -5.01
CA ILE A 241 -9.03 14.57 -5.06
C ILE A 241 -8.95 14.12 -6.52
N ASP A 242 -7.72 13.94 -7.02
CA ASP A 242 -7.50 13.61 -8.42
C ASP A 242 -6.22 12.77 -8.62
N HIS A 243 -6.16 12.03 -9.72
CA HIS A 243 -4.98 11.29 -10.14
C HIS A 243 -4.20 11.99 -11.28
N ASP A 244 -4.73 13.07 -11.85
CA ASP A 244 -4.09 13.84 -12.91
C ASP A 244 -3.47 15.14 -12.40
N GLU A 245 -2.30 15.51 -12.93
CA GLU A 245 -1.75 16.86 -12.76
C GLU A 245 -2.48 17.85 -13.66
N HIS A 246 -3.05 18.86 -13.05
CA HIS A 246 -3.71 19.93 -13.79
C HIS A 246 -2.80 21.13 -13.97
N PRO A 247 -2.79 21.78 -15.17
CA PRO A 247 -2.00 22.98 -15.42
C PRO A 247 -2.51 24.21 -14.67
N GLU A 248 -3.75 24.18 -14.22
CA GLU A 248 -4.37 25.25 -13.43
C GLU A 248 -4.30 24.91 -11.95
N THR A 249 -3.78 25.84 -11.13
CA THR A 249 -3.68 25.64 -9.69
C THR A 249 -5.05 25.89 -9.08
N VAL A 250 -5.71 24.86 -8.58
CA VAL A 250 -6.90 24.97 -7.73
C VAL A 250 -6.44 25.08 -6.30
N GLU A 251 -6.74 26.18 -5.64
CA GLU A 251 -6.45 26.40 -4.22
C GLU A 251 -7.60 25.82 -3.38
N ALA A 252 -7.61 24.50 -3.20
CA ALA A 252 -8.58 23.85 -2.32
C ALA A 252 -8.07 23.81 -0.86
N THR A 253 -9.01 23.90 0.09
CA THR A 253 -8.70 23.75 1.53
C THR A 253 -8.10 22.38 1.84
N PHE A 254 -8.59 21.35 1.16
CA PHE A 254 -8.03 20.00 1.16
C PHE A 254 -7.73 19.56 -0.27
N ALA A 255 -6.49 19.22 -0.57
CA ALA A 255 -6.10 18.68 -1.86
C ALA A 255 -5.27 17.40 -1.73
N ASP A 256 -5.65 16.36 -2.48
CA ASP A 256 -4.86 15.14 -2.64
C ASP A 256 -4.80 14.75 -4.13
N VAL A 257 -3.74 15.22 -4.79
CA VAL A 257 -3.48 14.96 -6.21
C VAL A 257 -2.29 14.02 -6.34
N ARG A 258 -2.46 12.85 -6.96
CA ARG A 258 -1.45 11.77 -7.04
C ARG A 258 -1.21 11.28 -8.46
N PRO A 259 -0.36 11.97 -9.25
CA PRO A 259 -0.14 11.64 -10.67
C PRO A 259 0.43 10.24 -10.96
N ASN A 260 1.01 9.61 -9.94
CA ASN A 260 1.59 8.27 -10.07
C ASN A 260 0.59 7.12 -9.82
N ILE A 261 -0.68 7.44 -9.55
CA ILE A 261 -1.75 6.48 -9.34
C ILE A 261 -2.63 6.43 -10.58
N SER A 262 -3.07 5.24 -10.97
CA SER A 262 -3.78 5.02 -12.24
C SER A 262 -5.24 5.47 -12.25
N SER A 263 -5.83 5.80 -11.08
CA SER A 263 -7.23 6.21 -10.98
C SER A 263 -7.53 6.90 -9.65
N THR A 264 -8.45 7.85 -9.65
CA THR A 264 -8.90 8.56 -8.45
C THR A 264 -9.64 7.64 -7.48
N SER A 265 -10.40 6.67 -7.99
CA SER A 265 -11.06 5.67 -7.15
C SER A 265 -10.07 4.80 -6.37
N THR A 266 -8.85 4.60 -6.87
CA THR A 266 -7.77 3.92 -6.14
C THR A 266 -7.29 4.77 -4.95
N ILE A 267 -7.18 6.09 -5.11
CA ILE A 267 -6.86 7.01 -4.00
C ILE A 267 -7.94 6.91 -2.92
N LEU A 268 -9.18 7.05 -3.31
CA LEU A 268 -10.33 7.03 -2.39
C LEU A 268 -10.55 5.65 -1.73
N THR A 269 -10.15 4.56 -2.37
CA THR A 269 -10.16 3.23 -1.75
C THR A 269 -9.23 3.18 -0.53
N LYS A 270 -8.07 3.84 -0.58
CA LYS A 270 -7.17 3.95 0.57
C LYS A 270 -7.81 4.76 1.71
N TYR A 271 -8.51 5.85 1.38
CA TYR A 271 -9.27 6.61 2.38
C TYR A 271 -10.40 5.79 3.00
N LEU A 272 -11.16 5.02 2.21
CA LEU A 272 -12.18 4.14 2.75
C LEU A 272 -11.61 3.15 3.77
N GLN A 273 -10.42 2.60 3.52
CA GLN A 273 -9.73 1.72 4.45
C GLN A 273 -9.34 2.45 5.74
N GLU A 274 -8.83 3.68 5.64
CA GLU A 274 -8.46 4.51 6.78
C GLU A 274 -9.66 4.90 7.65
N PHE A 275 -10.83 5.04 7.04
CA PHE A 275 -12.10 5.27 7.73
C PHE A 275 -12.81 3.97 8.19
N ASP A 276 -12.15 2.81 8.12
CA ASP A 276 -12.74 1.48 8.40
C ASP A 276 -14.03 1.18 7.59
N LEU A 277 -14.08 1.70 6.37
CA LEU A 277 -15.22 1.53 5.46
C LEU A 277 -14.92 0.49 4.38
N THR A 278 -15.91 -0.33 4.07
CA THR A 278 -15.88 -1.19 2.89
C THR A 278 -16.88 -0.69 1.87
N CYS A 279 -16.52 -0.67 0.58
CA CYS A 279 -17.39 -0.20 -0.52
C CYS A 279 -18.80 -0.85 -0.54
N MET A 280 -18.94 -2.06 0.02
CA MET A 280 -20.22 -2.76 0.08
C MET A 280 -21.10 -2.32 1.25
N ALA A 281 -20.55 -1.80 2.33
CA ALA A 281 -21.32 -1.48 3.54
C ALA A 281 -22.22 -0.25 3.36
N SER A 282 -21.84 0.70 2.53
CA SER A 282 -22.59 1.92 2.24
C SER A 282 -23.84 1.65 1.37
N ALA A 283 -23.71 0.86 0.32
CA ALA A 283 -24.83 0.47 -0.54
C ALA A 283 -25.91 -0.33 0.22
N VAL A 284 -25.49 -1.26 1.11
CA VAL A 284 -26.41 -2.06 1.92
C VAL A 284 -27.08 -1.21 3.02
N ARG A 285 -26.37 -0.26 3.63
CA ARG A 285 -26.96 0.63 4.65
C ARG A 285 -28.02 1.57 4.05
N ARG A 286 -27.81 2.10 2.83
CA ARG A 286 -28.81 2.93 2.13
C ARG A 286 -30.08 2.16 1.80
N SER A 287 -29.99 0.92 1.33
CA SER A 287 -31.16 0.05 1.09
C SER A 287 -31.99 -0.14 2.36
N ILE A 288 -31.36 -0.22 3.52
CA ILE A 288 -32.06 -0.39 4.82
C ILE A 288 -32.67 0.93 5.31
N SER A 289 -31.99 2.08 5.12
CA SER A 289 -32.48 3.41 5.55
C SER A 289 -33.65 3.89 4.68
N ASN A 290 -33.59 3.71 3.37
CA ASN A 290 -34.67 4.02 2.45
C ASN A 290 -35.91 3.15 2.67
N GLY A 291 -35.72 1.86 3.02
CA GLY A 291 -36.83 0.98 3.40
C GLY A 291 -37.52 1.39 4.70
N ARG A 292 -36.88 2.15 5.58
CA ARG A 292 -37.48 2.70 6.82
C ARG A 292 -38.23 4.02 6.60
N ARG A 293 -37.83 4.87 5.66
CA ARG A 293 -38.55 6.10 5.31
C ARG A 293 -39.89 5.82 4.61
N LEU A 294 -39.97 4.79 3.77
CA LEU A 294 -41.20 4.37 3.07
C LEU A 294 -42.27 3.69 3.96
N ARG A 295 -41.94 3.36 5.23
CA ARG A 295 -42.89 2.80 6.19
C ARG A 295 -43.42 3.79 7.24
N ARG A 296 -43.16 5.08 7.10
CA ARG A 296 -43.61 6.15 8.02
C ARG A 296 -44.52 7.20 7.36
N THR A 297 -45.04 6.92 6.15
CA THR A 297 -46.15 7.69 5.54
C THR A 297 -47.42 6.92 5.46
#